data_ec23b57c31eca8e42cb4eb0840770661
#
_entry.id   ec23b57c31eca8e42cb4eb0840770661
#
_cell.length_a   1.000
_cell.length_b   1.000
_cell.length_c   1.000
_cell.angle_alpha   90.00
_cell.angle_beta   90.00
_cell.angle_gamma   90.00
#
_symmetry.space_group_name_H-M   'P 1'
#
loop_
_entity.id
_entity.type
_entity.pdbx_description
1 polymer ?
#
loop_
_entity_poly.entity_id
_entity_poly.type
_entity_poly.pdbx_seq_one_letter_code
_entity_poly.pdbx_strand_id
1 'polypeptide(L)'
;ILPVTDATKTKEKQSDEVDSGNNDLDGEDNMQEQPSVSPVNVIYQTAEDGLGDTIKPRLLAAGANCSKVLVIDDSDQPLTMADVRLEEAIVQTKAKMVVLDPIQGFLGADVDMHRANEIRPLMKRIAVLAEKYHCAVILIGHMNKNSNGKSSYRGLGSIDFQAAARSVLIVGRVKDEPEVRVVCHTKSSLAPEGTSIAFRLDKNNGFEWIGEYDISADELLNGDGRGQKSRKAKEFLLEILANGGMTQKKIAEEAEARGIKSKTLWNAKRELEIDSVKRGKQWYWMLPE
;
A
#
# COMPACT_ATOMS: atom_id res chain seq x y z
N ILE A 1 18.74 21.69 5.26
CA ILE A 1 18.03 20.43 5.53
C ILE A 1 17.78 20.37 7.02
N LEU A 2 16.53 20.20 7.42
CA LEU A 2 16.09 20.16 8.81
C LEU A 2 15.49 18.81 9.14
N PRO A 3 15.73 18.22 10.33
CA PRO A 3 14.96 17.10 10.81
C PRO A 3 13.51 17.53 11.08
N VAL A 4 12.56 16.64 10.86
CA VAL A 4 11.12 16.90 11.11
C VAL A 4 10.86 17.30 12.57
N THR A 5 11.76 16.92 13.51
CA THR A 5 11.69 17.31 14.90
C THR A 5 11.91 18.82 15.14
N ASP A 6 12.70 19.48 14.29
CA ASP A 6 13.10 20.88 14.50
C ASP A 6 12.18 21.90 13.82
N ALA A 7 11.32 21.44 12.91
CA ALA A 7 10.34 22.29 12.21
C ALA A 7 9.22 22.87 13.12
N THR A 8 9.27 22.61 14.44
CA THR A 8 8.21 23.00 15.40
C THR A 8 8.71 23.74 16.64
N LYS A 9 9.85 24.44 16.59
CA LYS A 9 10.24 25.27 17.76
C LYS A 9 9.38 26.51 17.88
N THR A 10 8.20 26.36 18.50
CA THR A 10 7.57 27.43 19.27
C THR A 10 7.16 26.84 20.62
N LYS A 11 7.99 27.13 21.64
CA LYS A 11 7.74 27.05 23.10
C LYS A 11 7.11 25.76 23.65
N GLU A 12 7.95 24.91 24.27
CA GLU A 12 7.55 24.28 25.54
C GLU A 12 8.77 24.04 26.44
N LYS A 13 8.55 24.25 27.75
CA LYS A 13 9.52 24.23 28.83
C LYS A 13 9.83 22.78 29.25
N GLN A 14 11.07 22.60 29.71
CA GLN A 14 11.58 21.45 30.43
C GLN A 14 10.70 21.01 31.61
N SER A 15 10.56 19.71 31.81
CA SER A 15 10.42 19.10 33.13
C SER A 15 10.99 17.66 33.10
N ASP A 16 12.01 17.53 33.79
CA ASP A 16 12.70 16.55 34.62
C ASP A 16 12.48 15.03 34.45
N GLU A 17 13.65 14.39 34.48
CA GLU A 17 13.95 12.96 34.67
C GLU A 17 13.27 12.33 35.90
N VAL A 18 12.85 11.08 35.78
CA VAL A 18 12.90 10.12 36.91
C VAL A 18 13.27 8.73 36.39
N ASP A 19 14.33 8.24 37.00
CA ASP A 19 14.96 6.91 36.93
C ASP A 19 14.11 5.88 37.68
N SER A 20 14.20 4.62 37.26
CA SER A 20 14.43 3.41 38.04
C SER A 20 13.61 2.18 37.68
N GLY A 21 14.34 1.07 37.58
CA GLY A 21 13.87 -0.22 38.12
C GLY A 21 13.80 -1.40 37.15
N ASN A 22 14.89 -2.20 37.16
CA ASN A 22 14.94 -3.59 36.69
C ASN A 22 13.79 -4.45 37.25
N ASN A 23 13.30 -5.35 36.39
CA ASN A 23 12.94 -6.70 36.83
C ASN A 23 13.03 -7.71 35.68
N ASP A 24 13.95 -8.65 35.85
CA ASP A 24 14.10 -9.87 35.05
C ASP A 24 12.89 -10.78 35.25
N LEU A 25 12.33 -11.29 34.18
CA LEU A 25 11.59 -12.55 34.14
C LEU A 25 11.86 -13.25 32.80
N ASP A 26 12.59 -14.36 32.92
CA ASP A 26 12.86 -15.32 31.87
C ASP A 26 11.55 -15.90 31.28
N GLY A 27 11.37 -15.78 29.98
CA GLY A 27 10.40 -16.49 29.18
C GLY A 27 11.02 -16.76 27.82
N GLU A 28 11.55 -17.95 27.60
CA GLU A 28 12.05 -18.41 26.31
C GLU A 28 10.87 -18.52 25.32
N ASP A 29 10.59 -17.45 24.57
CA ASP A 29 9.77 -17.49 23.38
C ASP A 29 10.71 -17.48 22.17
N ASN A 30 10.68 -18.58 21.43
CA ASN A 30 11.44 -18.84 20.20
C ASN A 30 10.92 -17.94 19.05
N MET A 31 11.07 -16.63 19.21
CA MET A 31 10.85 -15.66 18.14
C MET A 31 12.08 -15.68 17.24
N GLN A 32 11.90 -16.15 16.01
CA GLN A 32 12.87 -15.94 14.94
C GLN A 32 13.21 -14.45 14.88
N GLU A 33 14.44 -14.11 15.28
CA GLU A 33 14.98 -12.76 15.18
C GLU A 33 14.92 -12.29 13.73
N GLN A 34 13.98 -11.39 13.46
CA GLN A 34 14.01 -10.64 12.19
C GLN A 34 15.31 -9.82 12.21
N PRO A 35 16.07 -9.80 11.10
CA PRO A 35 17.30 -9.02 11.04
C PRO A 35 16.98 -7.58 11.40
N SER A 36 17.59 -7.06 12.47
CA SER A 36 17.42 -5.68 12.94
C SER A 36 17.99 -4.75 11.88
N VAL A 37 17.11 -4.21 11.03
CA VAL A 37 17.51 -3.21 10.04
C VAL A 37 17.72 -1.88 10.76
N SER A 38 18.94 -1.39 10.78
CA SER A 38 19.26 -0.07 11.35
C SER A 38 18.50 1.05 10.62
N PRO A 39 17.89 2.01 11.33
CA PRO A 39 17.19 3.13 10.72
C PRO A 39 18.10 3.93 9.78
N VAL A 40 17.63 4.20 8.58
CA VAL A 40 18.35 4.99 7.56
C VAL A 40 17.77 6.40 7.46
N ASN A 41 18.56 7.34 6.91
CA ASN A 41 18.05 8.69 6.64
C ASN A 41 17.07 8.67 5.47
N VAL A 42 15.96 9.36 5.64
CA VAL A 42 14.87 9.52 4.67
C VAL A 42 14.65 10.99 4.42
N ILE A 43 14.58 11.42 3.18
CA ILE A 43 14.10 12.76 2.81
C ILE A 43 12.61 12.63 2.51
N TYR A 44 11.77 13.32 3.28
CA TYR A 44 10.32 13.33 3.08
C TYR A 44 9.89 14.75 2.71
N GLN A 45 9.44 14.94 1.49
CA GLN A 45 9.00 16.24 1.00
C GLN A 45 7.50 16.21 0.73
N THR A 46 6.77 17.15 1.33
CA THR A 46 5.33 17.29 1.18
C THR A 46 4.98 18.68 0.66
N ALA A 47 4.00 18.74 -0.24
CA ALA A 47 3.46 20.00 -0.78
C ALA A 47 2.02 20.31 -0.31
N GLU A 48 1.38 19.41 0.44
CA GLU A 48 -0.01 19.55 0.88
C GLU A 48 -0.14 19.56 2.40
N ASP A 49 0.54 18.64 3.08
CA ASP A 49 0.38 18.43 4.52
C ASP A 49 1.43 19.21 5.33
N GLY A 50 1.02 19.78 6.47
CA GLY A 50 1.91 20.44 7.40
C GLY A 50 2.86 19.44 8.09
N LEU A 51 4.14 19.81 8.18
CA LEU A 51 5.16 18.94 8.78
C LEU A 51 4.94 18.70 10.27
N GLY A 52 4.54 19.76 11.01
CA GLY A 52 4.40 19.73 12.46
C GLY A 52 3.09 19.16 12.97
N ASP A 53 2.02 19.49 12.29
CA ASP A 53 0.64 19.18 12.72
C ASP A 53 0.09 17.88 12.12
N THR A 54 0.63 17.47 10.98
CA THR A 54 0.12 16.30 10.23
C THR A 54 1.17 15.21 10.09
N ILE A 55 2.32 15.49 9.48
CA ILE A 55 3.30 14.47 9.13
C ILE A 55 4.00 13.91 10.37
N LYS A 56 4.51 14.77 11.24
CA LYS A 56 5.22 14.32 12.46
C LYS A 56 4.34 13.47 13.39
N PRO A 57 3.09 13.85 13.71
CA PRO A 57 2.21 12.98 14.49
C PRO A 57 1.97 11.61 13.86
N ARG A 58 1.79 11.54 12.54
CA ARG A 58 1.61 10.26 11.82
C ARG A 58 2.86 9.40 11.87
N LEU A 59 4.05 9.98 11.71
CA LEU A 59 5.32 9.27 11.82
C LEU A 59 5.54 8.71 13.22
N LEU A 60 5.26 9.50 14.26
CA LEU A 60 5.36 9.06 15.65
C LEU A 60 4.38 7.92 15.95
N ALA A 61 3.12 8.04 15.49
CA ALA A 61 2.13 6.97 15.64
C ALA A 61 2.51 5.67 14.92
N ALA A 62 3.29 5.78 13.83
CA ALA A 62 3.86 4.64 13.11
C ALA A 62 5.16 4.10 13.70
N GLY A 63 5.63 4.63 14.84
CA GLY A 63 6.88 4.21 15.48
C GLY A 63 8.16 4.64 14.75
N ALA A 64 8.08 5.65 13.86
CA ALA A 64 9.23 6.09 13.09
C ALA A 64 10.22 6.90 13.95
N ASN A 65 11.52 6.70 13.68
CA ASN A 65 12.56 7.57 14.23
C ASN A 65 12.59 8.90 13.46
N CYS A 66 11.87 9.91 13.97
CA CYS A 66 11.75 11.22 13.33
C CYS A 66 13.11 11.97 13.17
N SER A 67 14.16 11.63 13.94
CA SER A 67 15.48 12.22 13.75
C SER A 67 16.15 11.78 12.44
N LYS A 68 15.65 10.70 11.83
CA LYS A 68 16.10 10.17 10.54
C LYS A 68 15.25 10.65 9.36
N VAL A 69 14.13 11.33 9.64
CA VAL A 69 13.26 11.91 8.60
C VAL A 69 13.59 13.39 8.45
N LEU A 70 14.09 13.74 7.28
CA LEU A 70 14.67 15.04 6.96
C LEU A 70 13.82 15.72 5.89
N VAL A 71 13.79 17.05 5.90
CA VAL A 71 13.11 17.86 4.89
C VAL A 71 14.08 18.85 4.28
N ILE A 72 13.87 19.19 3.03
CA ILE A 72 14.56 20.29 2.35
C ILE A 72 13.70 21.55 2.62
N ASP A 73 14.34 22.59 3.12
CA ASP A 73 13.65 23.87 3.26
C ASP A 73 13.38 24.48 1.87
N ASP A 74 12.12 24.62 1.55
CA ASP A 74 11.62 25.16 0.28
C ASP A 74 10.70 26.36 0.47
N SER A 75 10.73 27.00 1.66
CA SER A 75 9.93 28.16 2.02
C SER A 75 10.15 29.35 1.11
N ASP A 76 11.40 29.62 0.72
CA ASP A 76 11.75 30.73 -0.16
C ASP A 76 11.59 30.40 -1.65
N GLN A 77 11.85 29.16 -2.01
CA GLN A 77 11.77 28.66 -3.39
C GLN A 77 11.22 27.24 -3.42
N PRO A 78 10.04 27.01 -4.01
CA PRO A 78 9.45 25.68 -4.14
C PRO A 78 10.41 24.68 -4.76
N LEU A 79 10.51 23.50 -4.17
CA LEU A 79 11.33 22.42 -4.66
C LEU A 79 10.69 21.75 -5.88
N THR A 80 11.48 21.40 -6.88
CA THR A 80 11.01 20.62 -8.02
C THR A 80 11.86 19.36 -8.23
N MET A 81 11.36 18.40 -9.01
CA MET A 81 12.12 17.20 -9.38
C MET A 81 13.38 17.49 -10.20
N ALA A 82 13.45 18.68 -10.82
CA ALA A 82 14.61 19.16 -11.57
C ALA A 82 15.61 19.93 -10.72
N ASP A 83 15.29 20.23 -9.48
CA ASP A 83 16.11 21.06 -8.59
C ASP A 83 17.39 20.34 -8.15
N VAL A 84 18.50 21.07 -8.15
CA VAL A 84 19.81 20.56 -7.70
C VAL A 84 19.84 20.25 -6.21
N ARG A 85 19.04 20.99 -5.41
CA ARG A 85 18.95 20.81 -3.96
C ARG A 85 18.53 19.38 -3.57
N LEU A 86 17.77 18.69 -4.42
CA LEU A 86 17.42 17.30 -4.18
C LEU A 86 18.64 16.39 -4.20
N GLU A 87 19.52 16.55 -5.17
CA GLU A 87 20.78 15.80 -5.26
C GLU A 87 21.73 16.16 -4.10
N GLU A 88 21.89 17.44 -3.82
CA GLU A 88 22.71 17.94 -2.71
C GLU A 88 22.25 17.37 -1.37
N ALA A 89 20.94 17.34 -1.15
CA ALA A 89 20.33 16.78 0.05
C ALA A 89 20.61 15.27 0.19
N ILE A 90 20.49 14.49 -0.88
CA ILE A 90 20.81 13.06 -0.88
C ILE A 90 22.28 12.85 -0.51
N VAL A 91 23.19 13.62 -1.10
CA VAL A 91 24.63 13.53 -0.84
C VAL A 91 24.97 13.89 0.60
N GLN A 92 24.48 15.03 1.06
CA GLN A 92 24.78 15.56 2.39
C GLN A 92 24.25 14.65 3.50
N THR A 93 23.03 14.12 3.35
CA THR A 93 22.40 13.31 4.37
C THR A 93 22.68 11.81 4.22
N LYS A 94 23.23 11.38 3.10
CA LYS A 94 23.36 9.97 2.73
C LYS A 94 22.01 9.24 2.80
N ALA A 95 20.93 9.92 2.40
CA ALA A 95 19.58 9.37 2.43
C ALA A 95 19.50 8.10 1.56
N LYS A 96 18.76 7.11 2.05
CA LYS A 96 18.48 5.86 1.34
C LYS A 96 17.08 5.81 0.78
N MET A 97 16.26 6.80 1.12
CA MET A 97 14.91 6.96 0.58
C MET A 97 14.58 8.44 0.42
N VAL A 98 13.91 8.76 -0.66
CA VAL A 98 13.26 10.06 -0.90
C VAL A 98 11.79 9.81 -1.14
N VAL A 99 10.93 10.58 -0.49
CA VAL A 99 9.47 10.57 -0.69
C VAL A 99 9.04 11.95 -1.17
N LEU A 100 8.31 12.03 -2.29
CA LEU A 100 7.69 13.24 -2.81
C LEU A 100 6.16 13.07 -2.76
N ASP A 101 5.46 13.89 -1.95
CA ASP A 101 4.05 13.73 -1.61
C ASP A 101 3.28 15.07 -1.67
N PRO A 102 2.40 15.28 -2.63
CA PRO A 102 2.22 14.49 -3.85
C PRO A 102 3.20 14.93 -4.96
N ILE A 103 3.49 14.04 -5.89
CA ILE A 103 4.40 14.31 -7.02
C ILE A 103 4.02 15.57 -7.82
N GLN A 104 2.72 15.88 -7.90
CA GLN A 104 2.21 17.05 -8.62
C GLN A 104 2.81 18.36 -8.10
N GLY A 105 3.04 18.46 -6.79
CA GLY A 105 3.65 19.64 -6.18
C GLY A 105 5.11 19.87 -6.56
N PHE A 106 5.77 18.84 -7.13
CA PHE A 106 7.21 18.87 -7.45
C PHE A 106 7.53 18.86 -8.96
N LEU A 107 6.53 19.06 -9.83
CA LEU A 107 6.76 19.08 -11.28
C LEU A 107 7.39 20.39 -11.76
N GLY A 108 7.00 21.52 -11.16
CA GLY A 108 7.34 22.85 -11.60
C GLY A 108 6.18 23.51 -12.38
N ALA A 109 6.13 24.84 -12.32
CA ALA A 109 4.99 25.62 -12.84
C ALA A 109 4.78 25.49 -14.35
N ASP A 110 5.83 25.28 -15.11
CA ASP A 110 5.80 25.21 -16.58
C ASP A 110 5.65 23.78 -17.13
N VAL A 111 5.48 22.78 -16.25
CA VAL A 111 5.41 21.37 -16.63
C VAL A 111 3.95 20.91 -16.72
N ASP A 112 3.50 20.51 -17.89
CA ASP A 112 2.20 19.87 -18.09
C ASP A 112 2.30 18.37 -17.78
N MET A 113 1.67 17.95 -16.68
CA MET A 113 1.65 16.56 -16.23
C MET A 113 1.02 15.56 -17.21
N HIS A 114 0.33 16.05 -18.24
CA HIS A 114 -0.29 15.21 -19.27
C HIS A 114 0.61 15.02 -20.50
N ARG A 115 1.72 15.72 -20.59
CA ARG A 115 2.64 15.67 -21.74
C ARG A 115 3.83 14.76 -21.45
N ALA A 116 3.91 13.69 -22.23
CA ALA A 116 4.97 12.70 -22.14
C ALA A 116 6.39 13.30 -22.31
N ASN A 117 6.55 14.25 -23.24
CA ASN A 117 7.82 14.91 -23.51
C ASN A 117 8.32 15.79 -22.36
N GLU A 118 7.44 16.22 -21.47
CA GLU A 118 7.79 17.00 -20.28
C GLU A 118 8.05 16.11 -19.07
N ILE A 119 7.29 15.03 -18.93
CA ILE A 119 7.40 14.10 -17.78
C ILE A 119 8.60 13.15 -17.90
N ARG A 120 8.88 12.61 -19.10
CA ARG A 120 9.99 11.65 -19.29
C ARG A 120 11.36 12.16 -18.85
N PRO A 121 11.77 13.42 -19.14
CA PRO A 121 13.06 13.94 -18.68
C PRO A 121 13.15 14.01 -17.14
N LEU A 122 12.06 14.42 -16.46
CA LEU A 122 12.00 14.49 -15.00
C LEU A 122 12.14 13.09 -14.38
N MET A 123 11.36 12.13 -14.88
CA MET A 123 11.45 10.75 -14.40
C MET A 123 12.81 10.11 -14.66
N LYS A 124 13.43 10.40 -15.81
CA LYS A 124 14.79 9.95 -16.13
C LYS A 124 15.82 10.53 -15.15
N ARG A 125 15.71 11.83 -14.82
CA ARG A 125 16.58 12.48 -13.84
C ARG A 125 16.46 11.79 -12.46
N ILE A 126 15.26 11.58 -11.98
CA ILE A 126 15.01 10.88 -10.71
C ILE A 126 15.58 9.46 -10.72
N ALA A 127 15.38 8.73 -11.81
CA ALA A 127 15.94 7.38 -11.95
C ALA A 127 17.49 7.38 -11.90
N VAL A 128 18.13 8.34 -12.55
CA VAL A 128 19.60 8.52 -12.50
C VAL A 128 20.07 8.83 -11.08
N LEU A 129 19.39 9.70 -10.35
CA LEU A 129 19.72 10.00 -8.94
C LEU A 129 19.57 8.76 -8.06
N ALA A 130 18.45 8.04 -8.21
CA ALA A 130 18.18 6.81 -7.47
C ALA A 130 19.29 5.76 -7.67
N GLU A 131 19.70 5.55 -8.91
CA GLU A 131 20.77 4.61 -9.27
C GLU A 131 22.14 5.08 -8.75
N LYS A 132 22.51 6.34 -9.03
CA LYS A 132 23.82 6.92 -8.66
C LYS A 132 24.09 6.85 -7.15
N TYR A 133 23.07 7.10 -6.33
CA TYR A 133 23.22 7.18 -4.87
C TYR A 133 22.67 5.96 -4.13
N HIS A 134 22.25 4.94 -4.85
CA HIS A 134 21.59 3.75 -4.27
C HIS A 134 20.48 4.15 -3.28
N CYS A 135 19.59 5.02 -3.74
CA CYS A 135 18.51 5.62 -2.99
C CYS A 135 17.16 5.23 -3.62
N ALA A 136 16.24 4.70 -2.83
CA ALA A 136 14.87 4.46 -3.29
C ALA A 136 14.14 5.80 -3.42
N VAL A 137 13.39 6.01 -4.51
CA VAL A 137 12.52 7.18 -4.65
C VAL A 137 11.08 6.75 -4.74
N ILE A 138 10.26 7.23 -3.81
CA ILE A 138 8.82 6.99 -3.74
C ILE A 138 8.11 8.28 -4.20
N LEU A 139 7.31 8.13 -5.24
CA LEU A 139 6.49 9.20 -5.79
C LEU A 139 5.03 8.89 -5.45
N ILE A 140 4.44 9.68 -4.56
CA ILE A 140 3.03 9.53 -4.18
C ILE A 140 2.19 10.41 -5.08
N GLY A 141 1.10 9.87 -5.59
CA GLY A 141 0.20 10.62 -6.43
C GLY A 141 -1.25 10.27 -6.21
N HIS A 142 -2.11 11.26 -6.42
CA HIS A 142 -3.54 11.08 -6.32
C HIS A 142 -4.14 10.56 -7.63
N MET A 143 -5.08 9.64 -7.51
CA MET A 143 -5.77 9.10 -8.66
C MET A 143 -6.86 10.04 -9.16
N ASN A 144 -7.00 10.14 -10.48
CA ASN A 144 -8.10 10.88 -11.08
C ASN A 144 -9.46 10.23 -10.76
N LYS A 145 -10.46 11.06 -10.44
CA LYS A 145 -11.83 10.63 -10.14
C LYS A 145 -12.60 10.12 -11.37
N ASN A 146 -12.02 10.15 -12.56
CA ASN A 146 -12.66 9.69 -13.78
C ASN A 146 -12.87 8.17 -13.78
N SER A 147 -14.13 7.74 -13.70
CA SER A 147 -14.55 6.36 -13.46
C SER A 147 -14.49 5.42 -14.67
N ASN A 148 -14.21 5.92 -15.89
CA ASN A 148 -14.44 5.16 -17.13
C ASN A 148 -13.20 4.51 -17.74
N GLY A 149 -12.06 4.44 -17.06
CA GLY A 149 -10.82 3.82 -17.56
C GLY A 149 -10.41 2.55 -16.82
N LYS A 150 -9.59 1.70 -17.47
CA LYS A 150 -8.88 0.60 -16.78
C LYS A 150 -8.00 1.18 -15.67
N SER A 151 -7.68 0.40 -14.64
CA SER A 151 -6.83 0.80 -13.50
C SER A 151 -5.52 1.45 -13.93
N SER A 152 -4.89 0.92 -14.98
CA SER A 152 -3.66 1.44 -15.57
C SER A 152 -3.77 2.87 -16.12
N TYR A 153 -4.98 3.37 -16.38
CA TYR A 153 -5.23 4.72 -16.93
C TYR A 153 -5.79 5.70 -15.90
N ARG A 154 -6.10 5.26 -14.67
CA ARG A 154 -6.60 6.13 -13.59
C ARG A 154 -5.48 6.79 -12.80
N GLY A 155 -4.22 6.51 -13.13
CA GLY A 155 -3.06 7.11 -12.50
C GLY A 155 -2.91 8.60 -12.79
N LEU A 156 -1.91 9.18 -12.21
CA LEU A 156 -1.43 10.54 -12.38
C LEU A 156 -1.26 10.93 -13.84
N GLY A 157 -2.07 11.82 -14.35
CA GLY A 157 -1.90 12.55 -15.62
C GLY A 157 -1.37 11.72 -16.80
N SER A 158 -0.08 11.77 -17.04
CA SER A 158 0.56 11.00 -18.11
C SER A 158 0.78 9.53 -17.74
N ILE A 159 0.52 8.64 -18.68
CA ILE A 159 0.90 7.22 -18.60
C ILE A 159 2.42 7.01 -18.40
N ASP A 160 3.20 8.04 -18.74
CA ASP A 160 4.67 8.00 -18.62
C ASP A 160 5.19 7.93 -17.20
N PHE A 161 4.42 8.40 -16.20
CA PHE A 161 4.77 8.18 -14.79
C PHE A 161 4.81 6.69 -14.47
N GLN A 162 3.79 5.96 -14.87
CA GLN A 162 3.73 4.50 -14.65
C GLN A 162 4.75 3.77 -15.53
N ALA A 163 4.92 4.22 -16.79
CA ALA A 163 5.86 3.60 -17.70
C ALA A 163 7.31 3.69 -17.18
N ALA A 164 7.71 4.83 -16.62
CA ALA A 164 9.06 5.07 -16.11
C ALA A 164 9.32 4.42 -14.73
N ALA A 165 8.29 4.26 -13.90
CA ALA A 165 8.45 3.64 -12.58
C ALA A 165 8.82 2.16 -12.68
N ARG A 166 9.72 1.70 -11.79
CA ARG A 166 10.13 0.29 -11.67
C ARG A 166 9.07 -0.57 -10.99
N SER A 167 8.36 0.01 -10.04
CA SER A 167 7.24 -0.62 -9.31
C SER A 167 6.10 0.37 -9.22
N VAL A 168 4.87 -0.10 -9.41
CA VAL A 168 3.65 0.71 -9.28
C VAL A 168 2.71 0.01 -8.33
N LEU A 169 2.35 0.73 -7.27
CA LEU A 169 1.40 0.30 -6.26
C LEU A 169 0.15 1.16 -6.32
N ILE A 170 -1.01 0.54 -6.27
CA ILE A 170 -2.29 1.23 -6.14
C ILE A 170 -2.83 0.95 -4.75
N VAL A 171 -3.16 2.02 -4.02
CA VAL A 171 -3.79 1.93 -2.71
C VAL A 171 -5.22 2.41 -2.80
N GLY A 172 -6.15 1.58 -2.39
CA GLY A 172 -7.58 1.92 -2.43
C GLY A 172 -8.34 1.41 -1.22
N ARG A 173 -9.54 1.96 -1.03
CA ARG A 173 -10.46 1.52 0.02
C ARG A 173 -11.39 0.45 -0.52
N VAL A 174 -11.61 -0.59 0.25
CA VAL A 174 -12.62 -1.60 -0.07
C VAL A 174 -14.01 -0.99 0.14
N LYS A 175 -14.86 -1.08 -0.88
CA LYS A 175 -16.18 -0.40 -0.90
C LYS A 175 -17.09 -0.81 0.24
N ASP A 176 -17.14 -2.11 0.52
CA ASP A 176 -18.04 -2.69 1.51
C ASP A 176 -17.39 -2.84 2.92
N GLU A 177 -16.09 -2.49 3.03
CA GLU A 177 -15.28 -2.53 4.25
C GLU A 177 -14.50 -1.19 4.38
N PRO A 178 -15.14 -0.10 4.83
CA PRO A 178 -14.58 1.26 4.73
C PRO A 178 -13.31 1.48 5.58
N GLU A 179 -13.03 0.63 6.55
CA GLU A 179 -11.79 0.66 7.34
C GLU A 179 -10.65 -0.12 6.69
N VAL A 180 -10.96 -0.99 5.74
CA VAL A 180 -9.98 -1.80 5.03
C VAL A 180 -9.47 -1.06 3.79
N ARG A 181 -8.17 -1.04 3.65
CA ARG A 181 -7.47 -0.56 2.46
C ARG A 181 -6.60 -1.68 1.92
N VAL A 182 -6.43 -1.66 0.61
CA VAL A 182 -5.63 -2.68 -0.07
C VAL A 182 -4.56 -2.01 -0.91
N VAL A 183 -3.36 -2.56 -0.84
CA VAL A 183 -2.22 -2.23 -1.71
C VAL A 183 -2.17 -3.29 -2.80
N CYS A 184 -2.42 -2.91 -4.04
CA CYS A 184 -2.31 -3.77 -5.21
C CYS A 184 -1.03 -3.45 -5.97
N HIS A 185 -0.20 -4.44 -6.24
CA HIS A 185 0.99 -4.30 -7.08
C HIS A 185 0.59 -4.47 -8.55
N THR A 186 0.68 -3.39 -9.35
CA THR A 186 0.16 -3.37 -10.73
C THR A 186 1.24 -3.33 -11.79
N LYS A 187 2.49 -3.12 -11.40
CA LYS A 187 3.66 -3.20 -12.26
C LYS A 187 4.89 -3.53 -11.44
N SER A 188 5.67 -4.46 -11.93
CA SER A 188 7.02 -4.75 -11.46
C SER A 188 7.96 -4.93 -12.65
N SER A 189 9.16 -4.34 -12.58
CA SER A 189 10.20 -4.50 -13.59
C SER A 189 11.28 -5.52 -13.20
N LEU A 190 11.27 -6.01 -11.96
CA LEU A 190 12.35 -6.84 -11.40
C LEU A 190 11.88 -8.24 -10.99
N ALA A 191 10.60 -8.42 -10.72
CA ALA A 191 10.01 -9.69 -10.27
C ALA A 191 8.54 -9.75 -10.71
N PRO A 192 7.87 -10.90 -10.64
CA PRO A 192 6.41 -10.96 -10.76
C PRO A 192 5.73 -10.02 -9.75
N GLU A 193 4.56 -9.51 -10.13
CA GLU A 193 3.73 -8.74 -9.21
C GLU A 193 3.33 -9.64 -8.03
N GLY A 194 3.41 -9.08 -6.82
CA GLY A 194 3.00 -9.79 -5.61
C GLY A 194 1.47 -9.84 -5.45
N THR A 195 1.01 -10.65 -4.51
CA THR A 195 -0.40 -10.65 -4.06
C THR A 195 -0.78 -9.29 -3.46
N SER A 196 -2.06 -8.94 -3.57
CA SER A 196 -2.55 -7.72 -2.91
C SER A 196 -2.52 -7.89 -1.40
N ILE A 197 -2.14 -6.84 -0.67
CA ILE A 197 -2.01 -6.83 0.79
C ILE A 197 -2.99 -5.83 1.38
N ALA A 198 -3.77 -6.25 2.36
CA ALA A 198 -4.70 -5.39 3.07
C ALA A 198 -4.14 -4.89 4.40
N PHE A 199 -4.60 -3.70 4.76
CA PHE A 199 -4.41 -3.12 6.08
C PHE A 199 -5.69 -2.43 6.56
N ARG A 200 -5.88 -2.39 7.87
CA ARG A 200 -6.94 -1.61 8.52
C ARG A 200 -6.37 -0.28 8.98
N LEU A 201 -7.16 0.77 8.82
CA LEU A 201 -6.89 2.06 9.41
C LEU A 201 -8.12 2.49 10.20
N ASP A 202 -8.06 2.33 11.48
CA ASP A 202 -9.11 2.60 12.45
C ASP A 202 -8.74 3.78 13.34
N LYS A 203 -9.74 4.57 13.75
CA LYS A 203 -9.49 5.76 14.59
C LYS A 203 -9.02 5.42 16.00
N ASN A 204 -9.39 4.25 16.51
CA ASN A 204 -9.10 3.83 17.88
C ASN A 204 -7.83 2.96 17.95
N ASN A 205 -7.67 2.06 16.96
CA ASN A 205 -6.61 1.04 16.93
C ASN A 205 -5.45 1.43 16.00
N GLY A 206 -5.57 2.53 15.25
CA GLY A 206 -4.54 2.98 14.33
C GLY A 206 -4.39 2.09 13.09
N PHE A 207 -3.14 1.80 12.74
CA PHE A 207 -2.76 1.00 11.56
C PHE A 207 -2.50 -0.46 11.96
N GLU A 208 -3.08 -1.40 11.20
CA GLU A 208 -2.89 -2.84 11.38
C GLU A 208 -2.78 -3.54 10.02
N TRP A 209 -1.74 -4.36 9.82
CA TRP A 209 -1.67 -5.24 8.66
C TRP A 209 -2.65 -6.41 8.80
N ILE A 210 -3.47 -6.66 7.76
CA ILE A 210 -4.39 -7.80 7.70
C ILE A 210 -3.71 -8.98 7.00
N GLY A 211 -2.82 -8.71 6.05
CA GLY A 211 -2.16 -9.72 5.23
C GLY A 211 -2.70 -9.80 3.79
N GLU A 212 -2.56 -10.94 3.16
CA GLU A 212 -2.99 -11.15 1.77
C GLU A 212 -4.50 -10.94 1.60
N TYR A 213 -4.87 -10.31 0.47
CA TYR A 213 -6.26 -9.98 0.19
C TYR A 213 -6.57 -10.21 -1.29
N ASP A 214 -7.50 -11.13 -1.56
CA ASP A 214 -7.86 -11.55 -2.91
C ASP A 214 -8.71 -10.49 -3.63
N ILE A 215 -8.06 -9.44 -4.13
CA ILE A 215 -8.67 -8.39 -4.94
C ILE A 215 -7.65 -7.87 -5.95
N SER A 216 -8.08 -7.68 -7.17
CA SER A 216 -7.27 -7.02 -8.20
C SER A 216 -7.41 -5.49 -8.12
N ALA A 217 -6.44 -4.77 -8.70
CA ALA A 217 -6.51 -3.31 -8.79
C ALA A 217 -7.76 -2.83 -9.57
N ASP A 218 -8.17 -3.54 -10.61
CA ASP A 218 -9.36 -3.20 -11.38
C ASP A 218 -10.64 -3.36 -10.55
N GLU A 219 -10.74 -4.42 -9.76
CA GLU A 219 -11.86 -4.64 -8.84
C GLU A 219 -11.91 -3.60 -7.73
N LEU A 220 -10.76 -3.29 -7.14
CA LEU A 220 -10.62 -2.27 -6.09
C LEU A 220 -11.09 -0.91 -6.59
N LEU A 221 -10.68 -0.50 -7.79
CA LEU A 221 -10.97 0.81 -8.35
C LEU A 221 -12.40 0.92 -8.91
N ASN A 222 -12.94 -0.16 -9.45
CA ASN A 222 -14.32 -0.15 -9.98
C ASN A 222 -15.36 -0.30 -8.87
N GLY A 223 -14.94 -0.61 -7.64
CA GLY A 223 -15.85 -0.91 -6.54
C GLY A 223 -16.70 -2.15 -6.82
N ASP A 224 -16.30 -2.96 -7.79
CA ASP A 224 -16.91 -4.24 -8.08
C ASP A 224 -16.40 -5.22 -7.00
N GLY A 225 -17.13 -5.38 -5.92
CA GLY A 225 -16.82 -6.35 -4.86
C GLY A 225 -16.81 -7.82 -5.35
N ARG A 226 -16.21 -8.09 -6.53
CA ARG A 226 -16.10 -9.43 -7.11
C ARG A 226 -15.16 -10.29 -6.28
N GLY A 227 -14.02 -9.75 -5.85
CA GLY A 227 -13.08 -10.46 -4.97
C GLY A 227 -13.70 -10.83 -3.64
N GLN A 228 -14.42 -9.92 -3.00
CA GLN A 228 -15.14 -10.19 -1.76
C GLN A 228 -16.25 -11.24 -1.95
N LYS A 229 -16.99 -11.18 -3.06
CA LYS A 229 -18.01 -12.18 -3.39
C LYS A 229 -17.38 -13.54 -3.68
N SER A 230 -16.24 -13.57 -4.37
CA SER A 230 -15.46 -14.80 -4.60
C SER A 230 -14.95 -15.37 -3.28
N ARG A 231 -14.35 -14.53 -2.41
CA ARG A 231 -13.87 -14.94 -1.09
C ARG A 231 -14.99 -15.52 -0.22
N LYS A 232 -16.11 -14.82 -0.09
CA LYS A 232 -17.29 -15.35 0.64
C LYS A 232 -17.79 -16.68 0.09
N ALA A 233 -17.74 -16.85 -1.24
CA ALA A 233 -18.16 -18.12 -1.85
C ALA A 233 -17.13 -19.25 -1.60
N LYS A 234 -15.83 -18.94 -1.58
CA LYS A 234 -14.77 -19.91 -1.24
C LYS A 234 -14.86 -20.31 0.23
N GLU A 235 -14.94 -19.34 1.15
CA GLU A 235 -15.12 -19.60 2.59
C GLU A 235 -16.35 -20.45 2.86
N PHE A 236 -17.48 -20.11 2.23
CA PHE A 236 -18.70 -20.89 2.30
C PHE A 236 -18.49 -22.33 1.84
N LEU A 237 -17.84 -22.56 0.69
CA LEU A 237 -17.60 -23.91 0.18
C LEU A 237 -16.67 -24.71 1.09
N LEU A 238 -15.59 -24.10 1.59
CA LEU A 238 -14.69 -24.73 2.55
C LEU A 238 -15.41 -25.12 3.85
N GLU A 239 -16.24 -24.21 4.39
CA GLU A 239 -17.03 -24.45 5.61
C GLU A 239 -17.99 -25.65 5.44
N ILE A 240 -18.82 -25.65 4.39
CA ILE A 240 -19.86 -26.66 4.23
C ILE A 240 -19.34 -28.03 3.76
N LEU A 241 -18.15 -28.06 3.14
CA LEU A 241 -17.52 -29.28 2.66
C LEU A 241 -16.47 -29.82 3.63
N ALA A 242 -16.14 -29.12 4.72
CA ALA A 242 -15.16 -29.54 5.72
C ALA A 242 -15.44 -30.92 6.33
N ASN A 243 -16.70 -31.29 6.46
CA ASN A 243 -17.15 -32.56 7.06
C ASN A 243 -17.52 -33.63 6.00
N GLY A 244 -17.15 -33.41 4.75
CA GLY A 244 -17.40 -34.35 3.66
C GLY A 244 -18.23 -33.79 2.51
N GLY A 245 -18.44 -34.60 1.49
CA GLY A 245 -19.13 -34.18 0.28
C GLY A 245 -20.62 -33.95 0.49
N MET A 246 -21.16 -32.91 -0.17
CA MET A 246 -22.56 -32.51 -0.15
C MET A 246 -23.16 -32.49 -1.55
N THR A 247 -24.49 -32.70 -1.69
CA THR A 247 -25.14 -32.66 -3.00
C THR A 247 -25.12 -31.26 -3.58
N GLN A 248 -24.85 -31.14 -4.88
CA GLN A 248 -24.87 -29.86 -5.59
C GLN A 248 -26.14 -29.04 -5.35
N LYS A 249 -27.31 -29.73 -5.30
CA LYS A 249 -28.58 -29.07 -5.07
C LYS A 249 -28.63 -28.39 -3.71
N LYS A 250 -28.22 -29.08 -2.63
CA LYS A 250 -28.20 -28.54 -1.28
C LYS A 250 -27.18 -27.39 -1.13
N ILE A 251 -26.01 -27.52 -1.77
CA ILE A 251 -25.00 -26.45 -1.81
C ILE A 251 -25.57 -25.18 -2.48
N ALA A 252 -26.30 -25.35 -3.60
CA ALA A 252 -26.91 -24.23 -4.30
C ALA A 252 -28.00 -23.53 -3.47
N GLU A 253 -28.85 -24.29 -2.78
CA GLU A 253 -29.88 -23.77 -1.89
C GLU A 253 -29.28 -22.99 -0.71
N GLU A 254 -28.25 -23.52 -0.07
CA GLU A 254 -27.57 -22.85 1.06
C GLU A 254 -26.78 -21.61 0.61
N ALA A 255 -26.16 -21.67 -0.59
CA ALA A 255 -25.49 -20.52 -1.19
C ALA A 255 -26.46 -19.37 -1.49
N GLU A 256 -27.64 -19.68 -2.03
CA GLU A 256 -28.68 -18.70 -2.31
C GLU A 256 -29.21 -18.05 -1.02
N ALA A 257 -29.42 -18.85 0.03
CA ALA A 257 -29.81 -18.35 1.36
C ALA A 257 -28.78 -17.37 1.96
N ARG A 258 -27.46 -17.53 1.63
CA ARG A 258 -26.38 -16.62 2.05
C ARG A 258 -26.10 -15.51 1.04
N GLY A 259 -26.94 -15.35 0.00
CA GLY A 259 -26.83 -14.33 -1.03
C GLY A 259 -25.69 -14.55 -2.03
N ILE A 260 -25.14 -15.76 -2.14
CA ILE A 260 -24.09 -16.13 -3.07
C ILE A 260 -24.73 -16.52 -4.42
N LYS A 261 -24.42 -15.73 -5.45
CA LYS A 261 -24.95 -15.99 -6.80
C LYS A 261 -24.34 -17.26 -7.42
N SER A 262 -25.13 -18.00 -8.18
CA SER A 262 -24.73 -19.24 -8.83
C SER A 262 -23.42 -19.12 -9.61
N LYS A 263 -23.21 -18.06 -10.43
CA LYS A 263 -21.98 -17.83 -11.18
C LYS A 263 -20.75 -17.70 -10.26
N THR A 264 -20.89 -17.00 -9.13
CA THR A 264 -19.82 -16.81 -8.15
C THR A 264 -19.47 -18.13 -7.48
N LEU A 265 -20.50 -18.92 -7.11
CA LEU A 265 -20.34 -20.24 -6.52
C LEU A 265 -19.57 -21.21 -7.45
N TRP A 266 -19.93 -21.23 -8.74
CA TRP A 266 -19.24 -22.08 -9.73
C TRP A 266 -17.79 -21.66 -9.98
N ASN A 267 -17.51 -20.33 -9.97
CA ASN A 267 -16.14 -19.86 -10.07
C ASN A 267 -15.31 -20.26 -8.84
N ALA A 268 -15.86 -20.07 -7.63
CA ALA A 268 -15.20 -20.49 -6.39
C ALA A 268 -14.93 -21.99 -6.36
N LYS A 269 -15.90 -22.82 -6.82
CA LYS A 269 -15.71 -24.27 -6.98
C LYS A 269 -14.50 -24.60 -7.84
N ARG A 270 -14.36 -23.93 -9.00
CA ARG A 270 -13.26 -24.16 -9.95
C ARG A 270 -11.91 -23.71 -9.37
N GLU A 271 -11.89 -22.57 -8.68
CA GLU A 271 -10.68 -22.02 -8.07
C GLU A 271 -10.20 -22.83 -6.86
N LEU A 272 -11.10 -23.51 -6.16
CA LEU A 272 -10.80 -24.44 -5.08
C LEU A 272 -10.60 -25.90 -5.57
N GLU A 273 -10.62 -26.11 -6.88
CA GLU A 273 -10.45 -27.44 -7.52
C GLU A 273 -11.40 -28.52 -6.95
N ILE A 274 -12.57 -28.10 -6.45
CA ILE A 274 -13.55 -28.98 -5.83
C ILE A 274 -14.07 -30.01 -6.84
N ASP A 275 -13.97 -31.27 -6.47
CA ASP A 275 -14.38 -32.40 -7.27
C ASP A 275 -15.90 -32.53 -7.39
N SER A 276 -16.34 -33.07 -8.53
CA SER A 276 -17.72 -33.47 -8.77
C SER A 276 -17.83 -34.97 -8.95
N VAL A 277 -18.45 -35.65 -8.01
CA VAL A 277 -18.63 -37.11 -8.03
C VAL A 277 -20.10 -37.46 -8.17
N LYS A 278 -20.43 -38.32 -9.15
CA LYS A 278 -21.81 -38.79 -9.33
C LYS A 278 -22.07 -40.01 -8.45
N ARG A 279 -23.04 -39.92 -7.53
CA ARG A 279 -23.50 -41.01 -6.69
C ARG A 279 -24.99 -41.27 -6.94
N GLY A 280 -25.30 -42.36 -7.63
CA GLY A 280 -26.66 -42.64 -8.06
C GLY A 280 -27.19 -41.61 -9.07
N LYS A 281 -28.30 -40.93 -8.73
CA LYS A 281 -28.93 -39.90 -9.56
C LYS A 281 -28.47 -38.46 -9.19
N GLN A 282 -27.57 -38.32 -8.24
CA GLN A 282 -27.16 -37.00 -7.71
C GLN A 282 -25.67 -36.75 -7.89
N TRP A 283 -25.30 -35.45 -8.06
CA TRP A 283 -23.94 -34.96 -8.09
C TRP A 283 -23.55 -34.44 -6.70
N TYR A 284 -22.40 -34.86 -6.22
CA TYR A 284 -21.78 -34.41 -4.97
C TYR A 284 -20.54 -33.60 -5.28
N TRP A 285 -20.32 -32.52 -4.51
CA TRP A 285 -19.08 -31.80 -4.49
C TRP A 285 -18.28 -32.21 -3.26
N MET A 286 -16.97 -32.34 -3.42
CA MET A 286 -16.03 -32.77 -2.38
C MET A 286 -14.75 -31.95 -2.51
N LEU A 287 -14.13 -31.61 -1.37
CA LEU A 287 -12.80 -31.01 -1.39
C LEU A 287 -11.80 -32.02 -1.97
N PRO A 288 -10.77 -31.53 -2.70
CA PRO A 288 -9.67 -32.40 -3.15
C PRO A 288 -8.94 -32.98 -1.94
N GLU A 289 -8.41 -34.23 -2.11
CA GLU A 289 -7.64 -34.92 -1.07
C GLU A 289 -6.27 -34.27 -0.84
#